data_25abcabe57dace26c6610a9cace7bd27
#
_entry.id   25abcabe57dace26c6610a9cace7bd27
#
_cell.length_a   1.000
_cell.length_b   1.000
_cell.length_c   1.000
_cell.angle_alpha   90.00
_cell.angle_beta   90.00
_cell.angle_gamma   90.00
#
_symmetry.space_group_name_H-M   'P 1'
#
loop_
_entity.id
_entity.type
_entity.pdbx_description
1 polymer ?
#
loop_
_entity_poly.entity_id
_entity_poly.type
_entity_poly.pdbx_seq_one_letter_code
_entity_poly.pdbx_strand_id
1 'polypeptide(L)'
;VQFDTGKATLTADSHARLDTIVEYLSHKPSATIEISGHTDNVGGNKKNKKLSQQRADAVRDYLVAKGIEASRIKAVGYGDERPIAPNDTPEGRQQNRRIEAMESL
;
A
#
# COMPACT_ATOMS: atom_id res chain seq x y z
N VAL A 1 2.79 -6.30 0.19
CA VAL A 1 3.72 -5.37 0.84
C VAL A 1 3.24 -5.07 2.24
N GLN A 2 4.08 -5.33 3.24
CA GLN A 2 3.78 -5.10 4.64
C GLN A 2 4.78 -4.11 5.24
N PHE A 3 4.32 -3.38 6.28
CA PHE A 3 5.11 -2.38 6.97
C PHE A 3 5.12 -2.68 8.47
N ASP A 4 6.19 -2.25 9.14
CA ASP A 4 6.24 -2.27 10.60
C ASP A 4 5.28 -1.22 11.17
N THR A 5 4.82 -1.46 12.41
CA THR A 5 3.92 -0.53 13.10
C THR A 5 4.53 0.87 13.15
N GLY A 6 3.77 1.85 12.71
CA GLY A 6 4.16 3.26 12.75
C GLY A 6 5.13 3.71 11.67
N LYS A 7 5.52 2.84 10.73
CA LYS A 7 6.49 3.18 9.70
C LYS A 7 5.87 3.17 8.30
N ALA A 8 6.39 4.01 7.43
CA ALA A 8 5.99 4.11 6.03
C ALA A 8 7.19 3.97 5.07
N THR A 9 8.29 3.38 5.53
CA THR A 9 9.51 3.19 4.75
C THR A 9 9.44 1.87 4.00
N LEU A 10 9.73 1.89 2.71
CA LEU A 10 9.80 0.68 1.88
C LEU A 10 11.07 -0.11 2.17
N THR A 11 10.93 -1.43 2.25
CA THR A 11 12.05 -2.35 2.45
C THR A 11 12.55 -2.90 1.11
N ALA A 12 13.72 -3.55 1.11
CA ALA A 12 14.25 -4.18 -0.09
C ALA A 12 13.31 -5.27 -0.64
N ASP A 13 12.67 -6.04 0.23
CA ASP A 13 11.68 -7.04 -0.19
C ASP A 13 10.47 -6.39 -0.86
N SER A 14 10.04 -5.23 -0.35
CA SER A 14 8.96 -4.46 -0.96
C SER A 14 9.35 -3.98 -2.36
N HIS A 15 10.59 -3.54 -2.55
CA HIS A 15 11.07 -3.09 -3.87
C HIS A 15 10.96 -4.21 -4.90
N ALA A 16 11.35 -5.43 -4.55
CA ALA A 16 11.26 -6.57 -5.47
C ALA A 16 9.82 -6.85 -5.90
N ARG A 17 8.88 -6.78 -4.95
CA ARG A 17 7.45 -6.99 -5.24
C ARG A 17 6.87 -5.87 -6.10
N LEU A 18 7.26 -4.62 -5.81
CA LEU A 18 6.80 -3.46 -6.57
C LEU A 18 7.36 -3.44 -7.99
N ASP A 19 8.60 -3.93 -8.18
CA ASP A 19 9.19 -4.05 -9.51
C ASP A 19 8.40 -5.00 -10.41
N THR A 20 7.80 -6.03 -9.84
CA THR A 20 6.88 -6.91 -10.57
C THR A 20 5.66 -6.16 -11.08
N ILE A 21 5.12 -5.26 -10.27
CA ILE A 21 3.99 -4.41 -10.65
C ILE A 21 4.41 -3.43 -11.76
N VAL A 22 5.60 -2.84 -11.65
CA VAL A 22 6.15 -1.94 -12.67
C VAL A 22 6.22 -2.66 -14.02
N GLU A 23 6.77 -3.87 -14.03
CA GLU A 23 6.89 -4.66 -15.26
C GLU A 23 5.52 -4.95 -15.86
N TYR A 24 4.58 -5.39 -15.02
CA TYR A 24 3.22 -5.66 -15.45
C TYR A 24 2.56 -4.44 -16.10
N LEU A 25 2.61 -3.28 -15.43
CA LEU A 25 2.00 -2.05 -15.92
C LEU A 25 2.70 -1.53 -17.18
N SER A 26 4.00 -1.78 -17.33
CA SER A 26 4.74 -1.41 -18.53
C SER A 26 4.28 -2.15 -19.76
N HIS A 27 3.76 -3.36 -19.60
CA HIS A 27 3.23 -4.18 -20.70
C HIS A 27 1.73 -3.96 -20.93
N LYS A 28 1.07 -3.14 -20.12
CA LYS A 28 -0.36 -2.87 -20.21
C LYS A 28 -0.64 -1.37 -20.13
N PRO A 29 -0.36 -0.62 -21.22
CA PRO A 29 -0.35 0.85 -21.14
C PRO A 29 -1.68 1.49 -20.75
N SER A 30 -2.82 0.81 -20.98
CA SER A 30 -4.14 1.35 -20.64
C SER A 30 -4.64 0.93 -19.26
N ALA A 31 -3.90 0.08 -18.54
CA ALA A 31 -4.29 -0.34 -17.19
C ALA A 31 -4.03 0.76 -16.19
N THR A 32 -4.94 0.91 -15.22
CA THR A 32 -4.77 1.77 -14.06
C THR A 32 -4.75 0.91 -12.80
N ILE A 33 -4.23 1.45 -11.71
CA ILE A 33 -4.10 0.71 -10.46
C ILE A 33 -4.50 1.61 -9.29
N GLU A 34 -5.22 1.03 -8.33
CA GLU A 34 -5.48 1.67 -7.04
C GLU A 34 -4.60 1.01 -5.98
N ILE A 35 -3.80 1.81 -5.30
CA ILE A 35 -2.99 1.39 -4.16
C ILE A 35 -3.74 1.77 -2.90
N SER A 36 -4.09 0.80 -2.08
CA SER A 36 -4.78 1.05 -0.81
C SER A 36 -3.90 0.69 0.37
N GLY A 37 -3.79 1.63 1.32
CA GLY A 37 -3.02 1.45 2.53
C GLY A 37 -3.90 1.09 3.71
N HIS A 38 -3.43 0.17 4.53
CA HIS A 38 -4.17 -0.34 5.68
C HIS A 38 -3.27 -0.46 6.91
N THR A 39 -3.86 -0.34 8.09
CA THR A 39 -3.16 -0.45 9.36
C THR A 39 -3.87 -1.42 10.29
N ASP A 40 -3.20 -1.80 11.38
CA ASP A 40 -3.87 -2.36 12.54
C ASP A 40 -4.58 -1.24 13.32
N ASN A 41 -5.20 -1.56 14.45
CA ASN A 41 -5.96 -0.58 15.24
C ASN A 41 -5.15 0.12 16.33
N VAL A 42 -3.83 -0.05 16.36
CA VAL A 42 -2.98 0.61 17.35
C VAL A 42 -2.79 2.07 16.96
N GLY A 43 -3.01 2.98 17.90
CA GLY A 43 -2.73 4.42 17.73
C GLY A 43 -3.92 5.30 17.34
N GLY A 44 -5.10 4.74 17.13
CA GLY A 44 -6.31 5.50 16.81
C GLY A 44 -6.54 5.73 15.33
N ASN A 45 -7.80 5.91 14.96
CA ASN A 45 -8.23 5.94 13.55
C ASN A 45 -7.64 7.09 12.75
N LYS A 46 -7.65 8.31 13.30
CA LYS A 46 -7.15 9.49 12.57
C LYS A 46 -5.67 9.37 12.23
N LYS A 47 -4.87 8.94 13.21
CA LYS A 47 -3.43 8.72 13.02
C LYS A 47 -3.17 7.61 12.03
N ASN A 48 -3.94 6.52 12.12
CA ASN A 48 -3.79 5.36 11.24
C ASN A 48 -4.20 5.69 9.81
N LYS A 49 -5.22 6.53 9.63
CA LYS A 49 -5.62 6.97 8.30
C LYS A 49 -4.52 7.77 7.63
N LYS A 50 -3.89 8.68 8.37
CA LYS A 50 -2.75 9.46 7.86
C LYS A 50 -1.56 8.55 7.52
N LEU A 51 -1.23 7.60 8.40
CA LEU A 51 -0.12 6.67 8.17
C LEU A 51 -0.38 5.80 6.95
N SER A 52 -1.60 5.28 6.80
CA SER A 52 -1.94 4.45 5.65
C SER A 52 -1.88 5.23 4.33
N GLN A 53 -2.27 6.50 4.35
CA GLN A 53 -2.13 7.36 3.17
C GLN A 53 -0.65 7.56 2.84
N GLN A 54 0.20 7.80 3.84
CA GLN A 54 1.65 7.94 3.61
C GLN A 54 2.25 6.67 3.03
N ARG A 55 1.81 5.50 3.48
CA ARG A 55 2.26 4.21 2.94
C ARG A 55 1.82 4.03 1.49
N ALA A 56 0.56 4.35 1.18
CA ALA A 56 0.06 4.28 -0.19
C ALA A 56 0.81 5.25 -1.10
N ASP A 57 1.08 6.47 -0.62
CA ASP A 57 1.84 7.47 -1.36
C ASP A 57 3.27 7.01 -1.61
N ALA A 58 3.92 6.37 -0.64
CA ALA A 58 5.28 5.86 -0.80
C ALA A 58 5.34 4.81 -1.91
N VAL A 59 4.35 3.93 -1.99
CA VAL A 59 4.26 2.94 -3.07
C VAL A 59 4.04 3.63 -4.41
N ARG A 60 3.11 4.59 -4.48
CA ARG A 60 2.87 5.34 -5.71
C ARG A 60 4.13 6.04 -6.19
N ASP A 61 4.83 6.71 -5.29
CA ASP A 61 6.04 7.46 -5.63
C ASP A 61 7.13 6.53 -6.16
N TYR A 62 7.25 5.33 -5.61
CA TYR A 62 8.18 4.32 -6.12
C TYR A 62 7.84 3.93 -7.56
N LEU A 63 6.56 3.67 -7.84
CA LEU A 63 6.11 3.29 -9.18
C LEU A 63 6.33 4.44 -10.19
N VAL A 64 6.06 5.67 -9.79
CA VAL A 64 6.29 6.84 -10.63
C VAL A 64 7.79 7.00 -10.93
N ALA A 65 8.64 6.81 -9.93
CA ALA A 65 10.09 6.90 -10.12
C ALA A 65 10.62 5.84 -11.08
N LYS A 66 9.90 4.72 -11.23
CA LYS A 66 10.24 3.65 -12.17
C LYS A 66 9.63 3.85 -13.57
N GLY A 67 8.95 4.96 -13.81
CA GLY A 67 8.45 5.31 -15.13
C GLY A 67 6.97 5.11 -15.37
N ILE A 68 6.19 4.75 -14.35
CA ILE A 68 4.73 4.65 -14.49
C ILE A 68 4.11 6.03 -14.30
N GLU A 69 3.25 6.46 -15.23
CA GLU A 69 2.62 7.78 -15.15
C GLU A 69 1.74 7.89 -13.90
N ALA A 70 1.83 9.02 -13.20
CA ALA A 70 1.06 9.26 -11.98
C ALA A 70 -0.46 9.18 -12.22
N SER A 71 -0.92 9.56 -13.41
CA SER A 71 -2.34 9.51 -13.77
C SER A 71 -2.91 8.09 -13.82
N ARG A 72 -2.06 7.08 -13.86
CA ARG A 72 -2.47 5.67 -13.87
C ARG A 72 -2.56 5.07 -12.47
N ILE A 73 -2.19 5.83 -11.43
CA ILE A 73 -2.06 5.32 -10.07
C ILE A 73 -2.89 6.18 -9.13
N LYS A 74 -3.81 5.55 -8.42
CA LYS A 74 -4.57 6.19 -7.34
C LYS A 74 -4.10 5.62 -6.01
N ALA A 75 -3.77 6.50 -5.04
CA ALA A 75 -3.30 6.09 -3.72
C ALA A 75 -4.30 6.54 -2.66
N VAL A 76 -4.80 5.60 -1.86
CA VAL A 76 -5.84 5.86 -0.84
C VAL A 76 -5.46 5.18 0.47
N GLY A 77 -5.54 5.92 1.58
CA GLY A 77 -5.36 5.37 2.91
C GLY A 77 -6.70 5.11 3.58
N TYR A 78 -6.95 3.88 3.98
CA TYR A 78 -8.17 3.48 4.68
C TYR A 78 -7.98 3.35 6.20
N GLY A 79 -6.75 3.46 6.69
CA GLY A 79 -6.46 3.30 8.11
C GLY A 79 -6.83 1.91 8.60
N ASP A 80 -7.47 1.84 9.76
CA ASP A 80 -7.90 0.59 10.38
C ASP A 80 -9.33 0.20 10.03
N GLU A 81 -9.93 0.84 9.01
CA GLU A 81 -11.34 0.68 8.67
C GLU A 81 -11.64 -0.61 7.91
N ARG A 82 -10.63 -1.29 7.35
CA ARG A 82 -10.81 -2.49 6.53
C ARG A 82 -9.90 -3.63 6.98
N PRO A 83 -10.11 -4.17 8.19
CA PRO A 83 -9.30 -5.28 8.67
C PRO A 83 -9.60 -6.56 7.89
N ILE A 84 -8.55 -7.38 7.69
CA ILE A 84 -8.69 -8.72 7.09
C ILE A 84 -8.46 -9.81 8.13
N ALA A 85 -8.07 -9.45 9.35
CA ALA A 85 -7.77 -10.38 10.43
C ALA A 85 -8.11 -9.73 11.77
N PRO A 86 -8.24 -10.51 12.86
CA PRO A 86 -8.49 -9.94 14.19
C PRO A 86 -7.34 -9.07 14.67
N ASN A 87 -7.66 -7.91 15.23
CA ASN A 87 -6.67 -7.00 15.81
C ASN A 87 -6.28 -7.37 17.25
N ASP A 88 -6.90 -8.39 17.83
CA ASP A 88 -6.65 -8.83 19.19
C ASP A 88 -5.44 -9.78 19.29
N THR A 89 -4.84 -10.17 18.17
CA THR A 89 -3.62 -10.97 18.13
C THR A 89 -2.51 -10.26 17.39
N PRO A 90 -1.22 -10.49 17.74
CA PRO A 90 -0.10 -9.89 17.00
C PRO A 90 -0.08 -10.32 15.53
N GLU A 91 -0.43 -11.58 15.25
CA GLU A 91 -0.46 -12.12 13.89
C GLU A 91 -1.54 -11.44 13.05
N GLY A 92 -2.72 -11.25 13.63
CA GLY A 92 -3.81 -10.56 12.96
C GLY A 92 -3.48 -9.11 12.67
N ARG A 93 -2.87 -8.42 13.64
CA ARG A 93 -2.43 -7.03 13.44
C ARG A 93 -1.41 -6.92 12.32
N GLN A 94 -0.47 -7.87 12.24
CA GLN A 94 0.52 -7.87 11.17
C GLN A 94 -0.14 -8.02 9.79
N GLN A 95 -1.15 -8.88 9.67
CA GLN A 95 -1.87 -9.05 8.42
C GLN A 95 -2.64 -7.79 8.02
N ASN A 96 -3.12 -7.01 8.99
CA ASN A 96 -3.84 -5.77 8.72
C ASN A 96 -2.91 -4.63 8.28
N ARG A 97 -1.63 -4.67 8.63
CA ARG A 97 -0.63 -3.69 8.19
C ARG A 97 -0.16 -4.04 6.79
N ARG A 98 -0.90 -3.61 5.79
CA ARG A 98 -0.65 -4.03 4.41
C ARG A 98 -0.94 -2.93 3.39
N ILE A 99 -0.41 -3.15 2.19
CA ILE A 99 -0.78 -2.42 0.99
C ILE A 99 -1.44 -3.42 0.04
N GLU A 100 -2.55 -3.02 -0.55
CA GLU A 100 -3.22 -3.80 -1.60
C GLU A 100 -3.18 -3.02 -2.90
N ALA A 101 -3.04 -3.74 -4.00
CA ALA A 101 -3.04 -3.16 -5.34
C ALA A 101 -4.17 -3.80 -6.15
N MET A 102 -5.06 -2.96 -6.70
CA MET A 102 -6.20 -3.41 -7.49
C MET A 102 -6.13 -2.79 -8.86
N GLU A 103 -6.06 -3.63 -9.88
CA GLU A 103 -6.03 -3.19 -11.28
C GLU A 103 -7.43 -2.87 -11.78
N SER A 104 -7.55 -1.82 -12.60
CA SER A 104 -8.72 -1.53 -13.41
C SER A 104 -8.31 -1.43 -14.88
N LEU A 105 -9.08 -2.04 -15.74
CA LEU A 105 -8.84 -2.03 -17.18
C LEU A 105 -9.77 -1.08 -17.90
#